data_f4424e2293db0e7800b7bf32c486f7ee
#
_entry.id   f4424e2293db0e7800b7bf32c486f7ee
#
_cell.length_a   1.000
_cell.length_b   1.000
_cell.length_c   1.000
_cell.angle_alpha   90.00
_cell.angle_beta   90.00
_cell.angle_gamma   90.00
#
_symmetry.space_group_name_H-M   'P 1'
#
loop_
_entity.id
_entity.type
_entity.pdbx_description
1 polymer ?
#
loop_
_entity_poly.entity_id
_entity_poly.type
_entity_poly.pdbx_seq_one_letter_code
_entity_poly.pdbx_strand_id
1 'polypeptide(L)'
;MACVDKIARGQNAVSGVDVSREGVQRDLLPLVEGSTVNTKYGMVKTDHILFIASGAFHMSKPSDLIPELQGRLPIRVELDALKVEDFVRILTEPDASLCTQYGALLSTEGVTLKFDASGVRRIAEVAFDVNQRTENIGARRLHTEMQRLREAISFDASDRSGA
;
A
#
# COMPACT_ATOMS: atom_id res chain seq x y z
N MET A 1 2.55 2.51 8.92
CA MET A 1 3.09 3.33 7.81
C MET A 1 2.25 4.58 7.70
N ALA A 2 2.81 5.77 7.88
CA ALA A 2 2.07 7.03 7.86
C ALA A 2 2.29 7.73 6.51
N CYS A 3 1.20 8.20 5.87
CA CYS A 3 1.30 9.02 4.66
C CYS A 3 1.67 10.45 5.06
N VAL A 4 2.93 10.80 4.93
CA VAL A 4 3.46 12.11 5.33
C VAL A 4 3.14 13.24 4.34
N ASP A 5 2.74 12.92 3.11
CA ASP A 5 2.27 13.88 2.11
C ASP A 5 1.00 14.63 2.55
N LYS A 6 0.15 14.00 3.37
CA LYS A 6 -1.09 14.60 3.88
C LYS A 6 -0.85 15.65 4.97
N ILE A 7 0.31 15.60 5.63
CA ILE A 7 0.69 16.57 6.66
C ILE A 7 1.67 17.63 6.14
N ALA A 8 2.16 17.50 4.90
CA ALA A 8 2.96 18.54 4.24
C ALA A 8 2.08 19.76 3.91
N ARG A 9 2.68 20.96 3.85
CA ARG A 9 1.98 22.18 3.43
C ARG A 9 1.50 22.05 1.99
N GLY A 10 0.22 22.36 1.74
CA GLY A 10 -0.30 22.45 0.38
C GLY A 10 0.07 23.77 -0.28
N GLN A 11 0.26 23.80 -1.60
CA GLN A 11 0.56 25.03 -2.35
C GLN A 11 -0.56 26.08 -2.30
N ASN A 12 -1.79 25.71 -1.91
CA ASN A 12 -2.97 26.58 -1.76
C ASN A 12 -3.39 26.65 -0.27
N ALA A 13 -2.50 27.14 0.57
CA ALA A 13 -2.67 27.20 2.01
C ALA A 13 -3.85 28.12 2.44
N VAL A 14 -4.93 27.54 2.95
CA VAL A 14 -5.95 28.24 3.73
C VAL A 14 -5.49 28.22 5.18
N SER A 15 -5.28 29.41 5.74
CA SER A 15 -4.57 29.71 7.00
C SER A 15 -4.87 28.82 8.23
N GLY A 16 -6.05 28.19 8.33
CA GLY A 16 -6.41 27.35 9.50
C GLY A 16 -6.00 25.89 9.38
N VAL A 17 -6.01 25.32 8.17
CA VAL A 17 -5.72 23.89 7.93
C VAL A 17 -4.22 23.62 7.99
N ASP A 18 -3.39 24.59 7.60
CA ASP A 18 -1.92 24.42 7.61
C ASP A 18 -1.34 24.45 9.02
N VAL A 19 -1.90 25.21 9.94
CA VAL A 19 -1.49 25.20 11.35
C VAL A 19 -1.71 23.82 11.97
N SER A 20 -2.82 23.15 11.64
CA SER A 20 -3.10 21.79 12.11
C SER A 20 -2.12 20.77 11.53
N ARG A 21 -1.77 20.88 10.24
CA ARG A 21 -0.80 19.97 9.59
C ARG A 21 0.61 20.13 10.16
N GLU A 22 1.05 21.36 10.37
CA GLU A 22 2.33 21.65 11.00
C GLU A 22 2.36 21.16 12.46
N GLY A 23 1.25 21.28 13.20
CA GLY A 23 1.10 20.72 14.54
C GLY A 23 1.37 19.23 14.57
N VAL A 24 0.76 18.45 13.66
CA VAL A 24 0.99 16.99 13.54
C VAL A 24 2.46 16.68 13.24
N GLN A 25 3.12 17.46 12.37
CA GLN A 25 4.53 17.27 12.09
C GLN A 25 5.39 17.49 13.34
N ARG A 26 5.09 18.52 14.14
CA ARG A 26 5.77 18.81 15.41
C ARG A 26 5.54 17.73 16.47
N ASP A 27 4.34 17.15 16.53
CA ASP A 27 4.02 16.05 17.44
C ASP A 27 4.78 14.75 17.09
N LEU A 28 5.18 14.56 15.84
CA LEU A 28 6.00 13.42 15.42
C LEU A 28 7.48 13.58 15.76
N LEU A 29 7.98 14.80 15.92
CA LEU A 29 9.40 15.06 16.16
C LEU A 29 9.95 14.32 17.39
N PRO A 30 9.33 14.35 18.58
CA PRO A 30 9.84 13.64 19.74
C PRO A 30 9.99 12.14 19.51
N LEU A 31 9.09 11.52 18.71
CA LEU A 31 9.17 10.10 18.38
C LEU A 31 10.37 9.80 17.50
N VAL A 32 10.63 10.65 16.49
CA VAL A 32 11.72 10.44 15.52
C VAL A 32 13.08 10.86 16.13
N GLU A 33 13.08 11.81 17.05
CA GLU A 33 14.29 12.28 17.74
C GLU A 33 14.75 11.39 18.86
N GLY A 34 13.89 10.54 19.37
CA GLY A 34 14.13 9.65 20.49
C GLY A 34 13.40 10.13 21.77
N SER A 35 12.46 9.34 22.20
CA SER A 35 11.69 9.59 23.43
C SER A 35 11.30 8.26 24.09
N THR A 36 10.86 8.36 25.34
CA THR A 36 10.27 7.23 26.03
C THR A 36 8.75 7.33 25.98
N VAL A 37 8.11 6.38 25.32
CA VAL A 37 6.66 6.32 25.12
C VAL A 37 6.07 5.23 26.01
N ASN A 38 5.02 5.58 26.76
CA ASN A 38 4.27 4.59 27.52
C ASN A 38 3.25 3.90 26.61
N THR A 39 3.36 2.57 26.50
CA THR A 39 2.47 1.75 25.71
C THR A 39 1.74 0.74 26.61
N LYS A 40 0.72 0.08 26.07
CA LYS A 40 0.03 -1.03 26.76
C LYS A 40 0.93 -2.22 27.12
N TYR A 41 2.13 -2.29 26.55
CA TYR A 41 3.13 -3.32 26.83
C TYR A 41 4.29 -2.82 27.69
N GLY A 42 4.21 -1.58 28.21
CA GLY A 42 5.24 -0.95 28.99
C GLY A 42 5.90 0.23 28.27
N MET A 43 6.98 0.73 28.86
CA MET A 43 7.72 1.88 28.34
C MET A 43 8.66 1.45 27.22
N VAL A 44 8.57 2.12 26.08
CA VAL A 44 9.39 1.87 24.90
C VAL A 44 10.22 3.11 24.58
N LYS A 45 11.52 2.93 24.40
CA LYS A 45 12.41 3.97 23.88
C LYS A 45 12.45 3.92 22.35
N THR A 46 12.33 5.08 21.73
CA THR A 46 12.29 5.18 20.26
C THR A 46 13.66 5.42 19.61
N ASP A 47 14.72 5.59 20.40
CA ASP A 47 16.08 5.89 19.92
C ASP A 47 16.65 4.87 18.90
N HIS A 48 16.23 3.61 18.99
CA HIS A 48 16.72 2.53 18.13
C HIS A 48 15.67 2.03 17.15
N ILE A 49 14.63 2.82 16.86
CA ILE A 49 13.58 2.47 15.91
C ILE A 49 13.92 3.11 14.55
N LEU A 50 13.91 2.30 13.49
CA LEU A 50 13.98 2.82 12.13
C LEU A 50 12.62 3.36 11.70
N PHE A 51 12.58 4.66 11.36
CA PHE A 51 11.38 5.31 10.86
C PHE A 51 11.41 5.37 9.34
N ILE A 52 10.38 4.84 8.71
CA ILE A 52 10.17 4.89 7.27
C ILE A 52 8.87 5.66 7.00
N ALA A 53 9.00 6.83 6.40
CA ALA A 53 7.89 7.65 5.98
C ALA A 53 7.62 7.41 4.49
N SER A 54 6.36 7.39 4.10
CA SER A 54 5.95 7.27 2.70
C SER A 54 4.90 8.32 2.36
N GLY A 55 4.81 8.70 1.09
CA GLY A 55 3.81 9.63 0.59
C GLY A 55 3.84 9.69 -0.91
N ALA A 56 2.71 9.97 -1.52
CA ALA A 56 2.60 10.13 -2.97
C ALA A 56 3.03 11.51 -3.46
N PHE A 57 2.94 12.53 -2.60
CA PHE A 57 3.34 13.92 -2.87
C PHE A 57 2.79 14.52 -4.16
N HIS A 58 1.55 14.17 -4.55
CA HIS A 58 0.91 14.70 -5.76
C HIS A 58 0.65 16.21 -5.67
N MET A 59 0.29 16.72 -4.47
CA MET A 59 -0.09 18.11 -4.22
C MET A 59 0.95 18.87 -3.36
N SER A 60 2.00 18.22 -2.94
CA SER A 60 3.07 18.75 -2.10
C SER A 60 4.39 18.10 -2.46
N LYS A 61 5.49 18.61 -1.90
CA LYS A 61 6.83 18.04 -2.06
C LYS A 61 7.40 17.65 -0.71
N PRO A 62 8.37 16.73 -0.63
CA PRO A 62 9.10 16.47 0.61
C PRO A 62 9.74 17.71 1.24
N SER A 63 10.07 18.73 0.42
CA SER A 63 10.57 20.03 0.87
C SER A 63 9.50 20.91 1.56
N ASP A 64 8.23 20.56 1.48
CA ASP A 64 7.14 21.28 2.14
C ASP A 64 6.89 20.79 3.57
N LEU A 65 7.62 19.76 4.02
CA LEU A 65 7.71 19.36 5.42
C LEU A 65 8.54 20.40 6.21
N ILE A 66 8.30 20.50 7.51
CA ILE A 66 9.10 21.38 8.37
C ILE A 66 10.58 20.98 8.34
N PRO A 67 11.51 21.96 8.40
CA PRO A 67 12.95 21.69 8.28
C PRO A 67 13.47 20.65 9.27
N GLU A 68 12.96 20.65 10.48
CA GLU A 68 13.36 19.71 11.53
C GLU A 68 13.03 18.26 11.13
N LEU A 69 11.84 18.02 10.59
CA LEU A 69 11.43 16.68 10.15
C LEU A 69 12.20 16.24 8.90
N GLN A 70 12.51 17.18 7.98
CA GLN A 70 13.37 16.91 6.83
C GLN A 70 14.77 16.47 7.26
N GLY A 71 15.33 17.09 8.31
CA GLY A 71 16.64 16.74 8.87
C GLY A 71 16.67 15.34 9.50
N ARG A 72 15.52 14.84 9.98
CA ARG A 72 15.39 13.49 10.57
C ARG A 72 15.04 12.41 9.56
N LEU A 73 14.61 12.79 8.35
CA LEU A 73 14.33 11.91 7.21
C LEU A 73 15.22 12.29 6.01
N PRO A 74 16.55 12.21 6.15
CA PRO A 74 17.49 12.75 5.14
C PRO A 74 17.56 11.87 3.88
N ILE A 75 17.28 10.58 4.01
CA ILE A 75 17.34 9.64 2.89
C ILE A 75 15.99 9.66 2.16
N ARG A 76 16.04 10.01 0.87
CA ARG A 76 14.86 10.03 -0.01
C ARG A 76 15.02 9.02 -1.10
N VAL A 77 13.96 8.23 -1.31
CA VAL A 77 13.90 7.19 -2.34
C VAL A 77 12.62 7.40 -3.13
N GLU A 78 12.74 7.50 -4.44
CA GLU A 78 11.61 7.45 -5.36
C GLU A 78 11.38 6.01 -5.80
N LEU A 79 10.12 5.59 -5.82
CA LEU A 79 9.73 4.26 -6.29
C LEU A 79 9.15 4.40 -7.70
N ASP A 80 9.63 3.56 -8.61
CA ASP A 80 9.08 3.46 -9.95
C ASP A 80 7.68 2.84 -9.97
N ALA A 81 6.90 3.17 -10.99
CA ALA A 81 5.63 2.50 -11.23
C ALA A 81 5.88 1.01 -11.56
N LEU A 82 5.02 0.14 -11.02
CA LEU A 82 5.09 -1.30 -11.26
C LEU A 82 4.88 -1.61 -12.76
N LYS A 83 5.71 -2.52 -13.30
CA LYS A 83 5.59 -3.08 -14.64
C LYS A 83 4.81 -4.39 -14.61
N VAL A 84 4.48 -4.93 -15.78
CA VAL A 84 3.76 -6.22 -15.90
C VAL A 84 4.53 -7.34 -15.19
N GLU A 85 5.86 -7.37 -15.34
CA GLU A 85 6.72 -8.36 -14.72
C GLU A 85 6.68 -8.29 -13.19
N ASP A 86 6.60 -7.08 -12.61
CA ASP A 86 6.49 -6.88 -11.16
C ASP A 86 5.14 -7.40 -10.65
N PHE A 87 4.05 -7.17 -11.41
CA PHE A 87 2.75 -7.73 -11.07
C PHE A 87 2.74 -9.26 -11.11
N VAL A 88 3.40 -9.87 -12.11
CA VAL A 88 3.57 -11.34 -12.17
C VAL A 88 4.30 -11.84 -10.93
N ARG A 89 5.41 -11.20 -10.56
CA ARG A 89 6.18 -11.56 -9.37
C ARG A 89 5.35 -11.45 -8.09
N ILE A 90 4.58 -10.37 -7.93
CA ILE A 90 3.69 -10.17 -6.77
C ILE A 90 2.62 -11.27 -6.68
N LEU A 91 2.15 -11.79 -7.82
CA LEU A 91 1.16 -12.86 -7.87
C LEU A 91 1.73 -14.25 -7.59
N THR A 92 3.06 -14.44 -7.75
CA THR A 92 3.67 -15.79 -7.73
C THR A 92 4.72 -15.98 -6.63
N GLU A 93 5.57 -14.99 -6.35
CA GLU A 93 6.72 -15.16 -5.45
C GLU A 93 6.38 -15.21 -3.95
N PRO A 94 5.43 -14.41 -3.41
CA PRO A 94 5.12 -14.47 -1.99
C PRO A 94 4.49 -15.81 -1.58
N ASP A 95 4.86 -16.35 -0.42
CA ASP A 95 4.29 -17.60 0.12
C ASP A 95 2.76 -17.52 0.22
N ALA A 96 2.23 -16.38 0.70
CA ALA A 96 0.81 -16.09 0.73
C ALA A 96 0.42 -15.17 -0.44
N SER A 97 0.76 -15.56 -1.68
CA SER A 97 0.37 -14.81 -2.87
C SER A 97 -1.15 -14.73 -3.02
N LEU A 98 -1.64 -13.74 -3.78
CA LEU A 98 -3.08 -13.63 -4.04
C LEU A 98 -3.64 -14.88 -4.72
N CYS A 99 -2.91 -15.49 -5.63
CA CYS A 99 -3.32 -16.75 -6.27
C CYS A 99 -3.51 -17.85 -5.22
N THR A 100 -2.59 -17.98 -4.26
CA THR A 100 -2.70 -18.94 -3.15
C THR A 100 -3.89 -18.64 -2.25
N GLN A 101 -4.08 -17.37 -1.88
CA GLN A 101 -5.20 -16.93 -1.02
C GLN A 101 -6.56 -17.21 -1.66
N TYR A 102 -6.75 -16.85 -2.94
CA TYR A 102 -8.01 -17.09 -3.63
C TYR A 102 -8.25 -18.57 -3.91
N GLY A 103 -7.20 -19.36 -4.19
CA GLY A 103 -7.30 -20.81 -4.30
C GLY A 103 -7.79 -21.44 -2.98
N ALA A 104 -7.20 -21.05 -1.84
CA ALA A 104 -7.62 -21.51 -0.53
C ALA A 104 -9.05 -21.09 -0.19
N LEU A 105 -9.43 -19.85 -0.53
CA LEU A 105 -10.79 -19.35 -0.28
C LEU A 105 -11.84 -20.16 -1.04
N LEU A 106 -11.66 -20.40 -2.33
CA LEU A 106 -12.62 -21.18 -3.13
C LEU A 106 -12.62 -22.67 -2.78
N SER A 107 -11.53 -23.21 -2.25
CA SER A 107 -11.47 -24.59 -1.78
C SER A 107 -12.43 -24.83 -0.60
N THR A 108 -12.74 -23.80 0.20
CA THR A 108 -13.74 -23.91 1.29
C THR A 108 -15.17 -24.11 0.76
N GLU A 109 -15.41 -23.71 -0.47
CA GLU A 109 -16.68 -23.90 -1.20
C GLU A 109 -16.67 -25.15 -2.10
N GLY A 110 -15.62 -26.00 -1.98
CA GLY A 110 -15.49 -27.24 -2.77
C GLY A 110 -14.98 -27.01 -4.21
N VAL A 111 -14.57 -25.80 -4.56
CA VAL A 111 -14.07 -25.45 -5.90
C VAL A 111 -12.54 -25.40 -5.90
N THR A 112 -11.91 -26.15 -6.80
CA THR A 112 -10.45 -26.11 -7.01
C THR A 112 -10.09 -25.09 -8.09
N LEU A 113 -9.53 -23.94 -7.66
CA LEU A 113 -9.05 -22.89 -8.56
C LEU A 113 -7.55 -23.07 -8.82
N LYS A 114 -7.16 -23.15 -10.10
CA LYS A 114 -5.76 -23.21 -10.53
C LYS A 114 -5.46 -22.01 -11.44
N PHE A 115 -4.35 -21.35 -11.19
CA PHE A 115 -3.83 -20.29 -12.02
C PHE A 115 -2.66 -20.83 -12.84
N ASP A 116 -2.81 -20.86 -14.16
CA ASP A 116 -1.70 -21.16 -15.06
C ASP A 116 -0.84 -19.91 -15.33
N ALA A 117 0.33 -20.09 -15.89
CA ALA A 117 1.26 -19.00 -16.16
C ALA A 117 0.68 -17.95 -17.13
N SER A 118 -0.16 -18.37 -18.07
CA SER A 118 -0.81 -17.49 -19.05
C SER A 118 -1.90 -16.65 -18.38
N GLY A 119 -2.68 -17.25 -17.49
CA GLY A 119 -3.70 -16.57 -16.69
C GLY A 119 -3.09 -15.54 -15.74
N VAL A 120 -2.02 -15.90 -15.01
CA VAL A 120 -1.28 -14.97 -14.14
C VAL A 120 -0.76 -13.78 -14.95
N ARG A 121 -0.14 -14.03 -16.10
CA ARG A 121 0.36 -12.96 -16.98
C ARG A 121 -0.77 -12.06 -17.47
N ARG A 122 -1.90 -12.64 -17.85
CA ARG A 122 -3.07 -11.86 -18.31
C ARG A 122 -3.66 -10.98 -17.22
N ILE A 123 -3.75 -11.46 -15.98
CA ILE A 123 -4.17 -10.67 -14.81
C ILE A 123 -3.21 -9.49 -14.59
N ALA A 124 -1.90 -9.75 -14.67
CA ALA A 124 -0.87 -8.72 -14.54
C ALA A 124 -0.98 -7.63 -15.63
N GLU A 125 -1.19 -8.01 -16.88
CA GLU A 125 -1.39 -7.10 -18.02
C GLU A 125 -2.63 -6.23 -17.82
N VAL A 126 -3.75 -6.81 -17.43
CA VAL A 126 -5.00 -6.07 -17.16
C VAL A 126 -4.80 -5.10 -16.02
N ALA A 127 -4.18 -5.51 -14.92
CA ALA A 127 -3.90 -4.63 -13.79
C ALA A 127 -2.98 -3.47 -14.17
N PHE A 128 -1.96 -3.71 -14.98
CA PHE A 128 -1.08 -2.69 -15.52
C PHE A 128 -1.85 -1.70 -16.41
N ASP A 129 -2.60 -2.20 -17.40
CA ASP A 129 -3.38 -1.37 -18.34
C ASP A 129 -4.39 -0.48 -17.60
N VAL A 130 -5.07 -1.02 -16.60
CA VAL A 130 -6.05 -0.24 -15.82
C VAL A 130 -5.33 0.84 -15.01
N ASN A 131 -4.18 0.54 -14.40
CA ASN A 131 -3.37 1.55 -13.69
C ASN A 131 -2.83 2.65 -14.63
N GLN A 132 -2.59 2.34 -15.91
CA GLN A 132 -2.18 3.34 -16.91
C GLN A 132 -3.34 4.25 -17.35
N ARG A 133 -4.55 3.72 -17.42
CA ARG A 133 -5.74 4.45 -17.93
C ARG A 133 -6.51 5.19 -16.85
N THR A 134 -6.34 4.79 -15.60
CA THR A 134 -7.02 5.36 -14.43
C THR A 134 -6.00 5.81 -13.40
N GLU A 135 -6.43 6.07 -12.16
CA GLU A 135 -5.52 6.35 -11.06
C GLU A 135 -4.62 5.13 -10.78
N ASN A 136 -3.32 5.37 -10.75
CA ASN A 136 -2.34 4.34 -10.41
C ASN A 136 -2.36 4.06 -8.91
N ILE A 137 -2.98 2.94 -8.52
CA ILE A 137 -3.03 2.47 -7.12
C ILE A 137 -2.02 1.35 -6.82
N GLY A 138 -1.05 1.16 -7.70
CA GLY A 138 0.01 0.15 -7.56
C GLY A 138 -0.52 -1.27 -7.47
N ALA A 139 0.11 -2.10 -6.63
CA ALA A 139 -0.25 -3.51 -6.46
C ALA A 139 -1.68 -3.74 -5.93
N ARG A 140 -2.32 -2.74 -5.29
CA ARG A 140 -3.71 -2.85 -4.84
C ARG A 140 -4.67 -3.14 -6.01
N ARG A 141 -4.31 -2.75 -7.24
CA ARG A 141 -5.09 -3.07 -8.45
C ARG A 141 -5.31 -4.58 -8.61
N LEU A 142 -4.32 -5.40 -8.28
CA LEU A 142 -4.45 -6.86 -8.35
C LEU A 142 -5.61 -7.39 -7.49
N HIS A 143 -5.80 -6.86 -6.28
CA HIS A 143 -6.95 -7.25 -5.45
C HIS A 143 -8.28 -6.96 -6.14
N THR A 144 -8.41 -5.78 -6.78
CA THR A 144 -9.63 -5.38 -7.46
C THR A 144 -9.93 -6.29 -8.66
N GLU A 145 -8.91 -6.60 -9.46
CA GLU A 145 -9.09 -7.45 -10.65
C GLU A 145 -9.36 -8.92 -10.25
N MET A 146 -8.65 -9.43 -9.25
CA MET A 146 -8.90 -10.78 -8.71
C MET A 146 -10.29 -10.91 -8.08
N GLN A 147 -10.77 -9.87 -7.40
CA GLN A 147 -12.12 -9.87 -6.83
C GLN A 147 -13.18 -9.97 -7.93
N ARG A 148 -13.04 -9.22 -9.02
CA ARG A 148 -13.95 -9.30 -10.17
C ARG A 148 -13.98 -10.70 -10.82
N LEU A 149 -12.81 -11.32 -10.97
CA LEU A 149 -12.72 -12.70 -11.49
C LEU A 149 -13.44 -13.68 -10.55
N ARG A 150 -13.27 -13.50 -9.24
CA ARG A 150 -13.91 -14.36 -8.25
C ARG A 150 -15.43 -14.21 -8.21
N GLU A 151 -15.98 -13.00 -8.38
CA GLU A 151 -17.42 -12.75 -8.28
C GLU A 151 -18.23 -13.68 -9.18
N ALA A 152 -17.80 -13.85 -10.45
CA ALA A 152 -18.46 -14.74 -11.40
C ALA A 152 -18.35 -16.22 -10.99
N ILE A 153 -17.18 -16.64 -10.46
CA ILE A 153 -16.94 -18.04 -10.09
C ILE A 153 -17.64 -18.38 -8.76
N SER A 154 -17.59 -17.47 -7.78
CA SER A 154 -18.17 -17.68 -6.45
C SER A 154 -19.70 -17.69 -6.49
N PHE A 155 -20.32 -16.92 -7.39
CA PHE A 155 -21.77 -16.93 -7.57
C PHE A 155 -22.27 -18.30 -8.06
N ASP A 156 -21.52 -18.93 -8.97
CA ASP A 156 -21.84 -20.26 -9.53
C ASP A 156 -21.24 -21.42 -8.70
N ALA A 157 -20.50 -21.15 -7.62
CA ALA A 157 -19.74 -22.16 -6.89
C ALA A 157 -20.62 -23.24 -6.28
N SER A 158 -21.80 -22.86 -5.76
CA SER A 158 -22.77 -23.80 -5.17
C SER A 158 -23.32 -24.81 -6.21
N ASP A 159 -23.43 -24.40 -7.46
CA ASP A 159 -23.93 -25.24 -8.56
C ASP A 159 -22.81 -26.08 -9.21
N ARG A 160 -21.54 -25.72 -8.96
CA ARG A 160 -20.34 -26.42 -9.46
C ARG A 160 -19.66 -27.32 -8.43
N SER A 161 -20.16 -27.36 -7.20
CA SER A 161 -19.65 -28.24 -6.15
C SER A 161 -19.91 -29.70 -6.52
N GLY A 162 -18.87 -30.38 -7.04
CA GLY A 162 -18.92 -31.79 -7.47
C GLY A 162 -18.48 -32.05 -8.91
N ALA A 163 -17.96 -31.05 -9.62
CA ALA A 163 -17.36 -31.22 -10.94
C ALA A 163 -15.83 -31.30 -10.85
#